data_044f1e175110e70c1569aa649c153780
#
_entry.id   044f1e175110e70c1569aa649c153780
#
_cell.length_a   1.000
_cell.length_b   1.000
_cell.length_c   1.000
_cell.angle_alpha   90.00
_cell.angle_beta   90.00
_cell.angle_gamma   90.00
#
_symmetry.space_group_name_H-M   'P 1'
#
loop_
_entity.id
_entity.type
_entity.pdbx_description
1 polymer ?
#
loop_
_entity_poly.entity_id
_entity_poly.type
_entity_poly.pdbx_seq_one_letter_code
_entity_poly.pdbx_strand_id
1 'polypeptide(L)'
;MKTLAVSFLCLASVVLADDFKTIDGKEYKNVTVSRVEPDGIVLTFSGGIVKLPFTELSPEIQKKYGYDPKAAGGFQKQVYEAGVTRAREIAESQAATNARNAELATQSAADVKASADRRAISGFSLSAHESGSEGSHDDTWRTDYGSYDQTTTHGKRVNVSVHDVGGHSAVCTIHVYFVAKAKAENVHFIYSDQERQLVIDHGIENEVLVDAPRIQSRELNLQALGEKYVSGAEMEGWIATGSINGQVIGMHPSNGAVGSNASTLINEFRNRQTTSGGRQK
;
A
#
# COMPACT_ATOMS: atom_id res chain seq x y z
N MET A 1 -48.09 23.73 -26.18
CA MET A 1 -46.88 22.90 -26.19
C MET A 1 -45.77 23.71 -26.84
N LYS A 2 -44.85 24.28 -26.03
CA LYS A 2 -43.69 25.04 -26.53
C LYS A 2 -42.45 24.16 -26.38
N THR A 3 -41.95 23.65 -27.49
CA THR A 3 -40.70 22.87 -27.58
C THR A 3 -39.54 23.84 -27.49
N LEU A 4 -38.77 23.78 -26.39
CA LEU A 4 -37.50 24.47 -26.20
C LEU A 4 -36.41 23.60 -26.81
N ALA A 5 -35.88 24.01 -27.96
CA ALA A 5 -34.69 23.44 -28.57
C ALA A 5 -33.46 23.95 -27.83
N VAL A 6 -32.84 23.09 -27.03
CA VAL A 6 -31.54 23.40 -26.41
C VAL A 6 -30.45 23.07 -27.45
N SER A 7 -29.92 24.14 -28.06
CA SER A 7 -28.73 24.05 -28.90
C SER A 7 -27.50 23.76 -28.04
N PHE A 8 -27.00 22.55 -28.13
CA PHE A 8 -25.74 22.14 -27.53
C PHE A 8 -24.59 22.64 -28.42
N LEU A 9 -24.02 23.78 -28.05
CA LEU A 9 -22.85 24.33 -28.73
C LEU A 9 -21.62 23.50 -28.33
N CYS A 10 -21.24 22.50 -29.14
CA CYS A 10 -19.96 21.82 -29.02
C CYS A 10 -18.83 22.81 -29.31
N LEU A 11 -18.25 23.36 -28.26
CA LEU A 11 -16.95 24.02 -28.33
C LEU A 11 -15.90 22.94 -28.63
N ALA A 12 -15.55 22.79 -29.92
CA ALA A 12 -14.38 22.04 -30.33
C ALA A 12 -13.15 22.78 -29.78
N SER A 13 -12.62 22.30 -28.66
CA SER A 13 -11.33 22.74 -28.15
C SER A 13 -10.27 22.33 -29.18
N VAL A 14 -9.73 23.30 -29.90
CA VAL A 14 -8.54 23.08 -30.74
C VAL A 14 -7.41 22.74 -29.79
N VAL A 15 -7.07 21.45 -29.75
CA VAL A 15 -5.91 20.95 -29.00
C VAL A 15 -4.67 21.34 -29.80
N LEU A 16 -4.10 22.50 -29.51
CA LEU A 16 -2.77 22.88 -30.00
C LEU A 16 -1.76 22.07 -29.21
N ALA A 17 -0.96 21.29 -29.90
CA ALA A 17 0.21 20.66 -29.32
C ALA A 17 1.24 21.78 -29.07
N ASP A 18 1.49 22.07 -27.80
CA ASP A 18 2.48 23.06 -27.36
C ASP A 18 3.77 22.34 -26.94
N ASP A 19 4.90 23.02 -27.12
CA ASP A 19 6.16 22.56 -26.53
C ASP A 19 6.34 23.26 -25.18
N PHE A 20 6.60 22.48 -24.13
CA PHE A 20 6.86 23.01 -22.80
C PHE A 20 8.33 22.83 -22.44
N LYS A 21 8.91 23.89 -21.90
CA LYS A 21 10.26 23.87 -21.35
C LYS A 21 10.22 24.29 -19.90
N THR A 22 10.78 23.44 -19.04
CA THR A 22 10.94 23.75 -17.63
C THR A 22 12.13 24.68 -17.39
N ILE A 23 12.19 25.31 -16.25
CA ILE A 23 13.29 26.24 -15.88
C ILE A 23 14.63 25.50 -15.82
N ASP A 24 14.63 24.22 -15.45
CA ASP A 24 15.81 23.34 -15.45
C ASP A 24 16.26 22.88 -16.85
N GLY A 25 15.55 23.33 -17.89
CA GLY A 25 15.90 23.06 -19.28
C GLY A 25 15.33 21.79 -19.87
N LYS A 26 14.50 21.06 -19.15
CA LYS A 26 13.84 19.86 -19.65
C LYS A 26 12.74 20.24 -20.64
N GLU A 27 12.77 19.63 -21.84
CA GLU A 27 11.82 19.92 -22.91
C GLU A 27 10.82 18.79 -23.10
N TYR A 28 9.54 19.18 -23.20
CA TYR A 28 8.43 18.29 -23.52
C TYR A 28 7.84 18.75 -24.85
N LYS A 29 8.02 17.94 -25.91
CA LYS A 29 7.59 18.24 -27.27
C LYS A 29 6.29 17.55 -27.63
N ASN A 30 5.48 18.21 -28.44
CA ASN A 30 4.19 17.68 -28.93
C ASN A 30 3.29 17.24 -27.78
N VAL A 31 3.15 18.07 -26.75
CA VAL A 31 2.33 17.74 -25.59
C VAL A 31 0.95 18.38 -25.68
N THR A 32 0.00 17.69 -25.10
CA THR A 32 -1.37 18.19 -24.92
C THR A 32 -1.60 18.48 -23.45
N VAL A 33 -2.08 19.66 -23.12
CA VAL A 33 -2.53 19.99 -21.77
C VAL A 33 -3.83 19.25 -21.49
N SER A 34 -3.78 18.21 -20.66
CA SER A 34 -4.95 17.42 -20.29
C SER A 34 -5.76 18.08 -19.18
N ARG A 35 -5.10 18.75 -18.25
CA ARG A 35 -5.73 19.41 -17.12
C ARG A 35 -4.81 20.46 -16.53
N VAL A 36 -5.40 21.56 -16.07
CA VAL A 36 -4.74 22.59 -15.27
C VAL A 36 -5.22 22.45 -13.84
N GLU A 37 -4.30 22.25 -12.91
CA GLU A 37 -4.55 22.19 -11.48
C GLU A 37 -3.98 23.45 -10.81
N PRO A 38 -4.42 23.83 -9.63
CA PRO A 38 -3.93 25.05 -8.98
C PRO A 38 -2.41 25.07 -8.75
N ASP A 39 -1.79 23.89 -8.60
CA ASP A 39 -0.36 23.71 -8.31
C ASP A 39 0.48 23.32 -9.54
N GLY A 40 -0.15 23.02 -10.71
CA GLY A 40 0.58 22.58 -11.89
C GLY A 40 -0.28 22.23 -13.08
N ILE A 41 0.37 21.84 -14.17
CA ILE A 41 -0.26 21.44 -15.42
C ILE A 41 -0.02 19.95 -15.66
N VAL A 42 -1.08 19.23 -16.00
CA VAL A 42 -0.99 17.83 -16.40
C VAL A 42 -0.89 17.76 -17.92
N LEU A 43 0.21 17.22 -18.39
CA LEU A 43 0.54 17.07 -19.80
C LEU A 43 0.46 15.62 -20.22
N THR A 44 -0.06 15.38 -21.41
CA THR A 44 0.00 14.08 -22.09
C THR A 44 0.91 14.19 -23.31
N PHE A 45 1.84 13.28 -23.46
CA PHE A 45 2.77 13.20 -24.57
C PHE A 45 3.08 11.73 -24.92
N SER A 46 3.93 11.51 -25.92
CA SER A 46 4.27 10.16 -26.38
C SER A 46 4.91 9.26 -25.31
N GLY A 47 5.53 9.86 -24.28
CA GLY A 47 6.13 9.17 -23.13
C GLY A 47 5.17 8.92 -21.96
N GLY A 48 3.89 9.31 -22.06
CA GLY A 48 2.90 9.12 -21.01
C GLY A 48 2.24 10.40 -20.49
N ILE A 49 1.86 10.40 -19.23
CA ILE A 49 1.25 11.55 -18.56
C ILE A 49 2.23 12.08 -17.52
N VAL A 50 2.38 13.41 -17.49
CA VAL A 50 3.26 14.08 -16.54
C VAL A 50 2.56 15.30 -15.95
N LYS A 51 2.74 15.52 -14.65
CA LYS A 51 2.35 16.76 -13.99
C LYS A 51 3.59 17.64 -13.82
N LEU A 52 3.54 18.84 -14.37
CA LEU A 52 4.57 19.87 -14.16
C LEU A 52 4.08 20.88 -13.13
N PRO A 53 4.75 21.00 -11.98
CA PRO A 53 4.45 22.05 -11.01
C PRO A 53 4.65 23.44 -11.63
N PHE A 54 3.81 24.40 -11.31
CA PHE A 54 3.98 25.76 -11.81
C PHE A 54 5.31 26.40 -11.41
N THR A 55 5.87 25.99 -10.27
CA THR A 55 7.19 26.45 -9.80
C THR A 55 8.36 26.05 -10.73
N GLU A 56 8.17 25.04 -11.57
CA GLU A 56 9.15 24.59 -12.57
C GLU A 56 8.94 25.22 -13.94
N LEU A 57 7.91 26.05 -14.10
CA LEU A 57 7.53 26.66 -15.36
C LEU A 57 7.89 28.14 -15.38
N SER A 58 8.18 28.66 -16.59
CA SER A 58 8.50 30.08 -16.76
C SER A 58 7.36 30.99 -16.29
N PRO A 59 7.65 32.23 -15.84
CA PRO A 59 6.65 33.18 -15.40
C PRO A 59 5.58 33.49 -16.47
N GLU A 60 5.92 33.37 -17.74
CA GLU A 60 4.99 33.54 -18.85
C GLU A 60 3.94 32.43 -18.89
N ILE A 61 4.36 31.17 -18.70
CA ILE A 61 3.49 30.01 -18.63
C ILE A 61 2.63 30.08 -17.38
N GLN A 62 3.22 30.44 -16.25
CA GLN A 62 2.47 30.63 -14.98
C GLN A 62 1.35 31.65 -15.18
N LYS A 63 1.63 32.78 -15.82
CA LYS A 63 0.64 33.82 -16.12
C LYS A 63 -0.42 33.35 -17.12
N LYS A 64 0.01 32.63 -18.20
CA LYS A 64 -0.89 32.09 -19.23
C LYS A 64 -1.95 31.16 -18.61
N TYR A 65 -1.57 30.36 -17.61
CA TYR A 65 -2.46 29.38 -16.95
C TYR A 65 -3.00 29.83 -15.59
N GLY A 66 -2.79 31.10 -15.22
CA GLY A 66 -3.42 31.72 -14.05
C GLY A 66 -2.91 31.17 -12.72
N TYR A 67 -1.60 30.88 -12.62
CA TYR A 67 -1.00 30.40 -11.38
C TYR A 67 -1.18 31.38 -10.23
N ASP A 68 -1.75 30.88 -9.13
CA ASP A 68 -1.85 31.59 -7.85
C ASP A 68 -1.18 30.76 -6.75
N PRO A 69 -0.07 31.25 -6.14
CA PRO A 69 0.64 30.53 -5.09
C PRO A 69 -0.24 30.20 -3.87
N LYS A 70 -1.23 31.04 -3.55
CA LYS A 70 -2.16 30.81 -2.45
C LYS A 70 -3.12 29.66 -2.75
N ALA A 71 -3.68 29.66 -3.95
CA ALA A 71 -4.56 28.58 -4.43
C ALA A 71 -3.81 27.25 -4.52
N ALA A 72 -2.56 27.30 -5.01
CA ALA A 72 -1.69 26.12 -5.08
C ALA A 72 -1.40 25.51 -3.71
N GLY A 73 -1.05 26.33 -2.71
CA GLY A 73 -0.83 25.85 -1.34
C GLY A 73 -2.10 25.26 -0.70
N GLY A 74 -3.26 25.91 -0.92
CA GLY A 74 -4.55 25.38 -0.47
C GLY A 74 -4.89 24.04 -1.11
N PHE A 75 -4.67 23.90 -2.41
CA PHE A 75 -4.90 22.66 -3.14
C PHE A 75 -3.99 21.52 -2.68
N GLN A 76 -2.69 21.78 -2.50
CA GLN A 76 -1.75 20.78 -1.99
C GLN A 76 -2.15 20.27 -0.61
N LYS A 77 -2.59 21.17 0.28
CA LYS A 77 -3.11 20.79 1.60
C LYS A 77 -4.37 19.90 1.47
N GLN A 78 -5.31 20.25 0.61
CA GLN A 78 -6.51 19.43 0.37
C GLN A 78 -6.17 18.05 -0.19
N VAL A 79 -5.24 17.96 -1.14
CA VAL A 79 -4.80 16.69 -1.72
C VAL A 79 -4.12 15.82 -0.65
N TYR A 80 -3.30 16.44 0.21
CA TYR A 80 -2.67 15.75 1.33
C TYR A 80 -3.70 15.20 2.32
N GLU A 81 -4.64 16.04 2.78
CA GLU A 81 -5.69 15.63 3.71
C GLU A 81 -6.60 14.54 3.11
N ALA A 82 -6.96 14.67 1.83
CA ALA A 82 -7.71 13.64 1.11
C ALA A 82 -6.93 12.33 0.98
N GLY A 83 -5.61 12.41 0.78
CA GLY A 83 -4.72 11.24 0.75
C GLY A 83 -4.68 10.51 2.09
N VAL A 84 -4.53 11.25 3.18
CA VAL A 84 -4.55 10.69 4.55
C VAL A 84 -5.91 10.05 4.86
N THR A 85 -7.01 10.73 4.54
CA THR A 85 -8.37 10.20 4.75
C THR A 85 -8.59 8.92 3.95
N ARG A 86 -8.20 8.90 2.67
CA ARG A 86 -8.34 7.71 1.81
C ARG A 86 -7.48 6.54 2.28
N ALA A 87 -6.25 6.82 2.74
CA ALA A 87 -5.38 5.78 3.32
C ALA A 87 -6.01 5.17 4.58
N ARG A 88 -6.63 6.01 5.42
CA ARG A 88 -7.36 5.56 6.61
C ARG A 88 -8.58 4.72 6.26
N GLU A 89 -9.41 5.17 5.30
CA GLU A 89 -10.58 4.41 4.83
C GLU A 89 -10.20 3.05 4.25
N ILE A 90 -9.10 2.98 3.49
CA ILE A 90 -8.58 1.71 2.96
C ILE A 90 -8.15 0.80 4.09
N ALA A 91 -7.41 1.32 5.08
CA ALA A 91 -6.98 0.54 6.24
C ALA A 91 -8.17 0.03 7.06
N GLU A 92 -9.21 0.86 7.27
CA GLU A 92 -10.44 0.49 7.97
C GLU A 92 -11.26 -0.56 7.18
N SER A 93 -11.37 -0.42 5.86
CA SER A 93 -12.07 -1.38 5.01
C SER A 93 -11.35 -2.74 4.93
N GLN A 94 -10.03 -2.73 4.88
CA GLN A 94 -9.22 -3.95 4.94
C GLN A 94 -9.33 -4.64 6.30
N ALA A 95 -9.33 -3.87 7.40
CA ALA A 95 -9.54 -4.40 8.74
C ALA A 95 -10.92 -5.07 8.88
N ALA A 96 -11.97 -4.46 8.30
CA ALA A 96 -13.33 -5.03 8.29
C ALA A 96 -13.42 -6.34 7.48
N THR A 97 -12.75 -6.39 6.34
CA THR A 97 -12.70 -7.60 5.49
C THR A 97 -11.94 -8.73 6.20
N ASN A 98 -10.84 -8.40 6.86
CA ASN A 98 -10.05 -9.36 7.61
C ASN A 98 -10.81 -9.91 8.84
N ALA A 99 -11.59 -9.05 9.52
CA ALA A 99 -12.45 -9.46 10.63
C ALA A 99 -13.52 -10.47 10.16
N ARG A 100 -14.14 -10.24 9.01
CA ARG A 100 -15.15 -11.15 8.43
C ARG A 100 -14.55 -12.50 8.02
N ASN A 101 -13.34 -12.48 7.48
CA ASN A 101 -12.62 -13.72 7.14
C ASN A 101 -12.17 -14.49 8.38
N ALA A 102 -11.79 -13.78 9.45
CA ALA A 102 -11.44 -14.39 10.72
C ALA A 102 -12.66 -15.07 11.40
N GLU A 103 -13.85 -14.49 11.27
CA GLU A 103 -15.10 -15.07 11.79
C GLU A 103 -15.49 -16.35 11.05
N LEU A 104 -15.35 -16.37 9.72
CA LEU A 104 -15.56 -17.57 8.90
C LEU A 104 -14.53 -18.67 9.20
N ALA A 105 -13.27 -18.29 9.44
CA ALA A 105 -12.21 -19.22 9.82
C ALA A 105 -12.46 -19.83 11.22
N THR A 106 -13.02 -19.04 12.16
CA THR A 106 -13.35 -19.52 13.50
C THR A 106 -14.49 -20.55 13.48
N GLN A 107 -15.48 -20.38 12.62
CA GLN A 107 -16.57 -21.34 12.43
C GLN A 107 -16.08 -22.66 11.82
N SER A 108 -15.21 -22.60 10.81
CA SER A 108 -14.64 -23.80 10.20
C SER A 108 -13.66 -24.54 11.13
N ALA A 109 -12.91 -23.79 11.96
CA ALA A 109 -11.98 -24.37 12.93
C ALA A 109 -12.71 -25.10 14.09
N ALA A 110 -13.93 -24.67 14.44
CA ALA A 110 -14.75 -25.35 15.46
C ALA A 110 -15.22 -26.74 15.00
N ASP A 111 -15.54 -26.87 13.71
CA ASP A 111 -15.99 -28.16 13.15
C ASP A 111 -14.83 -29.16 12.95
N VAL A 112 -13.64 -28.66 12.65
CA VAL A 112 -12.42 -29.48 12.52
C VAL A 112 -11.88 -29.90 13.89
N LYS A 113 -12.07 -29.03 14.91
CA LYS A 113 -11.62 -29.31 16.29
C LYS A 113 -12.31 -30.50 16.96
N ALA A 114 -13.50 -30.88 16.51
CA ALA A 114 -14.25 -32.01 17.04
C ALA A 114 -13.75 -33.40 16.58
N SER A 115 -12.90 -33.45 15.54
CA SER A 115 -12.48 -34.70 14.89
C SER A 115 -11.01 -35.08 14.99
N ALA A 116 -10.15 -34.16 15.45
CA ALA A 116 -8.69 -34.36 15.42
C ALA A 116 -8.12 -34.65 16.82
N ASP A 117 -8.04 -35.92 17.13
CA ASP A 117 -7.36 -36.42 18.33
C ASP A 117 -5.85 -36.11 18.33
N ARG A 118 -5.34 -35.71 19.48
CA ARG A 118 -4.04 -35.28 19.94
C ARG A 118 -2.81 -36.13 19.50
N ARG A 119 -2.56 -36.34 18.23
CA ARG A 119 -1.32 -36.99 17.80
C ARG A 119 -0.31 -36.01 17.26
N ALA A 120 0.69 -35.79 18.11
CA ALA A 120 2.06 -35.37 17.80
C ALA A 120 2.27 -34.34 16.65
N ILE A 121 2.25 -33.07 17.03
CA ILE A 121 2.75 -31.95 16.21
C ILE A 121 4.30 -31.94 16.15
N SER A 122 4.94 -32.90 16.83
CA SER A 122 6.39 -33.07 16.88
C SER A 122 6.94 -33.63 15.57
N GLY A 123 6.96 -32.87 14.52
CA GLY A 123 7.48 -33.28 13.21
C GLY A 123 7.31 -32.21 12.14
N PHE A 124 6.45 -31.24 12.41
CA PHE A 124 6.23 -30.13 11.47
C PHE A 124 7.21 -28.99 11.75
N SER A 125 7.80 -28.45 10.71
CA SER A 125 8.60 -27.23 10.76
C SER A 125 8.11 -26.24 9.72
N LEU A 126 8.14 -24.95 10.09
CA LEU A 126 7.79 -23.83 9.22
C LEU A 126 9.09 -23.15 8.81
N SER A 127 9.24 -22.90 7.52
CA SER A 127 10.24 -21.99 6.98
C SER A 127 9.57 -20.95 6.10
N ALA A 128 10.17 -19.77 6.01
CA ALA A 128 9.67 -18.72 5.13
C ALA A 128 10.81 -17.85 4.63
N HIS A 129 10.73 -17.44 3.38
CA HIS A 129 11.71 -16.57 2.76
C HIS A 129 11.06 -15.63 1.75
N GLU A 130 11.71 -14.52 1.46
CA GLU A 130 11.28 -13.59 0.44
C GLU A 130 11.60 -14.20 -0.94
N SER A 131 10.58 -14.43 -1.76
CA SER A 131 10.72 -15.06 -3.08
C SER A 131 10.74 -14.06 -4.25
N GLY A 132 10.64 -12.79 -3.96
CA GLY A 132 10.69 -11.69 -4.92
C GLY A 132 10.11 -10.42 -4.34
N SER A 133 10.55 -9.27 -4.85
CA SER A 133 9.89 -8.00 -4.63
C SER A 133 9.04 -7.71 -5.86
N GLU A 134 7.74 -7.47 -5.68
CA GLU A 134 7.03 -6.69 -6.68
C GLU A 134 7.61 -5.28 -6.58
N GLY A 135 8.35 -4.85 -7.60
CA GLY A 135 9.23 -3.70 -7.63
C GLY A 135 8.76 -2.51 -6.79
N SER A 136 9.67 -1.94 -6.04
CA SER A 136 9.45 -0.60 -5.50
C SER A 136 9.40 0.37 -6.68
N HIS A 137 8.32 1.12 -6.77
CA HIS A 137 8.19 2.19 -7.76
C HIS A 137 8.38 3.51 -7.04
N ASP A 138 9.44 4.23 -7.40
CA ASP A 138 9.73 5.55 -6.88
C ASP A 138 9.35 6.60 -7.90
N ASP A 139 8.31 7.37 -7.59
CA ASP A 139 7.98 8.59 -8.31
C ASP A 139 8.59 9.77 -7.56
N THR A 140 9.68 10.33 -8.10
CA THR A 140 10.35 11.49 -7.50
C THR A 140 10.27 12.68 -8.40
N TRP A 141 9.70 13.78 -7.90
CA TRP A 141 9.68 15.09 -8.54
C TRP A 141 10.66 16.00 -7.81
N ARG A 142 11.60 16.59 -8.53
CA ARG A 142 12.56 17.54 -7.98
C ARG A 142 12.40 18.89 -8.66
N THR A 143 12.56 19.95 -7.87
CA THR A 143 12.65 21.32 -8.37
C THR A 143 14.09 21.81 -8.30
N ASP A 144 14.45 22.82 -9.11
CA ASP A 144 15.76 23.47 -9.07
C ASP A 144 16.10 24.11 -7.73
N TYR A 145 15.08 24.36 -6.90
CA TYR A 145 15.23 24.92 -5.56
C TYR A 145 15.40 23.86 -4.48
N GLY A 146 15.72 22.62 -4.85
CA GLY A 146 15.93 21.51 -3.92
C GLY A 146 14.67 20.96 -3.26
N SER A 147 13.47 21.46 -3.59
CA SER A 147 12.21 20.86 -3.17
C SER A 147 11.97 19.57 -3.93
N TYR A 148 11.43 18.56 -3.26
CA TYR A 148 11.06 17.30 -3.89
C TYR A 148 9.78 16.72 -3.30
N ASP A 149 9.07 15.95 -4.11
CA ASP A 149 7.93 15.11 -3.72
C ASP A 149 8.25 13.69 -4.18
N GLN A 150 8.42 12.80 -3.23
CA GLN A 150 8.76 11.40 -3.48
C GLN A 150 7.66 10.50 -2.95
N THR A 151 7.11 9.68 -3.82
CA THR A 151 6.18 8.61 -3.45
C THR A 151 6.84 7.27 -3.73
N THR A 152 7.00 6.46 -2.70
CA THR A 152 7.57 5.12 -2.82
C THR A 152 6.48 4.09 -2.54
N THR A 153 6.30 3.16 -3.47
CA THR A 153 5.37 2.04 -3.33
C THR A 153 6.17 0.76 -3.16
N HIS A 154 5.84 0.00 -2.13
CA HIS A 154 6.51 -1.26 -1.81
C HIS A 154 5.53 -2.43 -1.94
N GLY A 155 6.01 -3.53 -2.48
CA GLY A 155 5.35 -4.83 -2.49
C GLY A 155 6.38 -5.93 -2.26
N LYS A 156 5.98 -7.00 -1.60
CA LYS A 156 6.82 -8.18 -1.36
C LYS A 156 6.03 -9.44 -1.59
N ARG A 157 6.74 -10.48 -1.97
CA ARG A 157 6.21 -11.84 -2.07
C ARG A 157 6.97 -12.72 -1.10
N VAL A 158 6.24 -13.49 -0.30
CA VAL A 158 6.79 -14.40 0.70
C VAL A 158 6.41 -15.83 0.29
N ASN A 159 7.40 -16.69 0.20
CA ASN A 159 7.20 -18.13 0.09
C ASN A 159 7.27 -18.75 1.48
N VAL A 160 6.22 -19.46 1.85
CA VAL A 160 6.14 -20.18 3.12
C VAL A 160 6.06 -21.66 2.84
N SER A 161 7.02 -22.41 3.38
CA SER A 161 7.09 -23.87 3.26
C SER A 161 6.81 -24.50 4.61
N VAL A 162 6.05 -25.58 4.59
CA VAL A 162 5.85 -26.45 5.75
C VAL A 162 6.40 -27.83 5.44
N HIS A 163 7.32 -28.28 6.28
CA HIS A 163 7.97 -29.57 6.18
C HIS A 163 7.50 -30.50 7.28
N ASP A 164 7.11 -31.71 6.92
CA ASP A 164 6.76 -32.78 7.84
C ASP A 164 7.83 -33.89 7.82
N VAL A 165 8.50 -34.08 8.94
CA VAL A 165 9.50 -35.13 9.12
C VAL A 165 8.85 -36.48 9.51
N GLY A 166 7.62 -36.45 9.98
CA GLY A 166 6.93 -37.63 10.51
C GLY A 166 6.03 -38.37 9.53
N GLY A 167 5.85 -37.84 8.32
CA GLY A 167 5.02 -38.47 7.30
C GLY A 167 3.51 -38.40 7.60
N HIS A 168 3.05 -37.35 8.23
CA HIS A 168 1.64 -37.14 8.57
C HIS A 168 0.96 -36.24 7.54
N SER A 169 -0.32 -36.48 7.29
CA SER A 169 -1.14 -35.53 6.54
C SER A 169 -1.88 -34.59 7.49
N ALA A 170 -1.82 -33.31 7.22
CA ALA A 170 -2.46 -32.28 8.04
C ALA A 170 -2.88 -31.05 7.21
N VAL A 171 -3.79 -30.27 7.77
CA VAL A 171 -4.10 -28.93 7.24
C VAL A 171 -3.43 -27.89 8.13
N CYS A 172 -2.51 -27.15 7.55
CA CYS A 172 -1.80 -26.07 8.20
C CYS A 172 -2.45 -24.73 7.84
N THR A 173 -2.83 -23.96 8.85
CA THR A 173 -3.21 -22.56 8.65
C THR A 173 -1.98 -21.69 8.78
N ILE A 174 -1.68 -20.98 7.72
CA ILE A 174 -0.55 -20.07 7.61
C ILE A 174 -1.06 -18.64 7.68
N HIS A 175 -0.48 -17.83 8.56
CA HIS A 175 -0.66 -16.38 8.58
C HIS A 175 0.66 -15.71 8.19
N VAL A 176 0.59 -14.80 7.24
CA VAL A 176 1.70 -13.91 6.91
C VAL A 176 1.29 -12.48 7.27
N TYR A 177 1.84 -11.99 8.36
CA TYR A 177 1.65 -10.63 8.83
C TYR A 177 2.67 -9.72 8.17
N PHE A 178 2.21 -8.73 7.42
CA PHE A 178 3.08 -7.74 6.81
C PHE A 178 3.23 -6.54 7.73
N VAL A 179 4.49 -6.23 8.05
CA VAL A 179 4.87 -5.20 9.01
C VAL A 179 5.33 -3.96 8.26
N ALA A 180 4.77 -2.83 8.64
CA ALA A 180 5.16 -1.53 8.15
C ALA A 180 5.65 -0.63 9.29
N LYS A 181 6.41 0.39 8.92
CA LYS A 181 6.88 1.45 9.80
C LYS A 181 6.28 2.77 9.35
N ALA A 182 5.50 3.39 10.23
CA ALA A 182 4.94 4.71 9.99
C ALA A 182 6.05 5.75 9.86
N LYS A 183 6.07 6.51 8.77
CA LYS A 183 7.10 7.52 8.51
C LYS A 183 7.08 8.68 9.50
N ALA A 184 5.88 9.13 9.87
CA ALA A 184 5.72 10.28 10.75
C ALA A 184 6.04 9.95 12.22
N GLU A 185 5.66 8.76 12.69
CA GLU A 185 5.71 8.39 14.10
C GLU A 185 6.84 7.43 14.45
N ASN A 186 7.51 6.87 13.43
CA ASN A 186 8.57 5.87 13.57
C ASN A 186 8.13 4.61 14.34
N VAL A 187 6.84 4.24 14.23
CA VAL A 187 6.23 3.10 14.92
C VAL A 187 6.00 1.96 13.94
N HIS A 188 6.33 0.73 14.38
CA HIS A 188 6.04 -0.48 13.64
C HIS A 188 4.60 -0.93 13.91
N PHE A 189 3.93 -1.42 12.87
CA PHE A 189 2.58 -1.99 12.98
C PHE A 189 2.33 -3.04 11.89
N ILE A 190 1.47 -3.98 12.19
CA ILE A 190 0.96 -4.91 11.17
C ILE A 190 -0.14 -4.18 10.39
N TYR A 191 0.06 -4.06 9.08
CA TYR A 191 -0.91 -3.43 8.18
C TYR A 191 -1.74 -4.43 7.38
N SER A 192 -1.28 -5.70 7.31
CA SER A 192 -2.01 -6.77 6.65
C SER A 192 -1.73 -8.11 7.30
N ASP A 193 -2.75 -8.93 7.40
CA ASP A 193 -2.70 -10.36 7.72
C ASP A 193 -3.27 -11.12 6.53
N GLN A 194 -2.47 -12.01 5.97
CA GLN A 194 -2.87 -12.89 4.88
C GLN A 194 -2.91 -14.31 5.41
N GLU A 195 -4.12 -14.87 5.48
CA GLU A 195 -4.33 -16.26 5.86
C GLU A 195 -4.37 -17.15 4.63
N ARG A 196 -3.72 -18.32 4.71
CA ARG A 196 -3.76 -19.38 3.73
C ARG A 196 -3.88 -20.72 4.43
N GLN A 197 -4.59 -21.64 3.79
CA GLN A 197 -4.62 -23.04 4.21
C GLN A 197 -3.74 -23.86 3.28
N LEU A 198 -2.85 -24.63 3.85
CA LEU A 198 -1.94 -25.53 3.16
C LEU A 198 -2.24 -26.95 3.58
N VAL A 199 -2.59 -27.78 2.60
CA VAL A 199 -2.74 -29.22 2.83
C VAL A 199 -1.36 -29.85 2.74
N ILE A 200 -0.91 -30.45 3.83
CA ILE A 200 0.35 -31.18 3.90
C ILE A 200 0.05 -32.62 3.59
N ASP A 201 0.62 -33.17 2.56
CA ASP A 201 0.52 -34.57 2.20
C ASP A 201 1.88 -35.25 2.37
N HIS A 202 1.83 -36.55 2.62
CA HIS A 202 2.94 -37.42 2.98
C HIS A 202 4.21 -37.19 2.14
N GLY A 203 5.28 -36.66 2.73
CA GLY A 203 6.61 -36.60 2.12
C GLY A 203 6.79 -35.59 1.01
N ILE A 204 5.83 -34.68 0.77
CA ILE A 204 5.92 -33.60 -0.20
C ILE A 204 6.16 -32.30 0.55
N GLU A 205 7.17 -31.53 0.14
CA GLU A 205 7.34 -30.16 0.59
C GLU A 205 6.18 -29.31 0.04
N ASN A 206 5.39 -28.74 0.93
CA ASN A 206 4.24 -27.93 0.55
C ASN A 206 4.58 -26.46 0.73
N GLU A 207 4.40 -25.69 -0.31
CA GLU A 207 4.70 -24.27 -0.36
C GLU A 207 3.47 -23.45 -0.69
N VAL A 208 3.41 -22.25 -0.15
CA VAL A 208 2.42 -21.25 -0.52
C VAL A 208 3.08 -19.89 -0.71
N LEU A 209 2.74 -19.24 -1.82
CA LEU A 209 3.14 -17.87 -2.12
C LEU A 209 2.10 -16.90 -1.59
N VAL A 210 2.56 -15.88 -0.87
CA VAL A 210 1.72 -14.85 -0.28
C VAL A 210 2.24 -13.48 -0.67
N ASP A 211 1.40 -12.72 -1.38
CA ASP A 211 1.74 -11.37 -1.82
C ASP A 211 1.33 -10.35 -0.76
N ALA A 212 2.23 -9.41 -0.46
CA ALA A 212 1.91 -8.25 0.37
C ALA A 212 0.99 -7.30 -0.38
N PRO A 213 -0.05 -6.76 0.26
CA PRO A 213 -0.73 -5.59 -0.27
C PRO A 213 0.25 -4.43 -0.41
N ARG A 214 0.10 -3.65 -1.48
CA ARG A 214 0.97 -2.49 -1.71
C ARG A 214 0.78 -1.45 -0.63
N ILE A 215 1.88 -0.94 -0.10
CA ILE A 215 1.90 0.17 0.86
C ILE A 215 2.72 1.32 0.28
N GLN A 216 2.31 2.54 0.58
CA GLN A 216 2.95 3.74 0.06
C GLN A 216 3.42 4.65 1.18
N SER A 217 4.58 5.24 0.96
CA SER A 217 5.08 6.37 1.72
C SER A 217 5.26 7.57 0.80
N ARG A 218 5.07 8.77 1.34
CA ARG A 218 5.29 10.02 0.63
C ARG A 218 6.12 10.96 1.48
N GLU A 219 7.12 11.53 0.86
CA GLU A 219 7.95 12.58 1.45
C GLU A 219 7.90 13.82 0.55
N LEU A 220 7.38 14.91 1.10
CA LEU A 220 7.33 16.21 0.46
C LEU A 220 8.27 17.15 1.20
N ASN A 221 9.28 17.64 0.52
CA ASN A 221 10.22 18.62 1.05
C ASN A 221 10.03 19.96 0.30
N LEU A 222 9.61 20.98 1.02
CA LEU A 222 9.42 22.32 0.50
C LEU A 222 10.59 23.20 0.98
N GLN A 223 11.75 23.08 0.35
CA GLN A 223 12.99 23.72 0.80
C GLN A 223 12.85 25.24 0.92
N ALA A 224 12.11 25.86 0.02
CA ALA A 224 11.86 27.32 0.05
C ALA A 224 11.08 27.79 1.30
N LEU A 225 10.31 26.89 1.92
CA LEU A 225 9.52 27.15 3.12
C LEU A 225 10.17 26.56 4.39
N GLY A 226 11.25 25.80 4.24
CA GLY A 226 11.86 25.04 5.33
C GLY A 226 10.97 23.95 5.91
N GLU A 227 9.96 23.52 5.18
CA GLU A 227 8.96 22.54 5.63
C GLU A 227 9.18 21.17 5.00
N LYS A 228 9.08 20.13 5.84
CA LYS A 228 9.14 18.74 5.43
C LYS A 228 7.90 18.01 5.93
N TYR A 229 7.16 17.42 5.01
CA TYR A 229 5.99 16.61 5.29
C TYR A 229 6.30 15.16 4.95
N VAL A 230 6.02 14.28 5.90
CA VAL A 230 6.21 12.83 5.74
C VAL A 230 4.91 12.14 6.09
N SER A 231 4.44 11.26 5.22
CA SER A 231 3.19 10.52 5.42
C SER A 231 3.28 9.10 4.90
N GLY A 232 2.27 8.29 5.26
CA GLY A 232 2.23 6.90 4.89
C GLY A 232 3.18 6.04 5.70
N ALA A 233 3.50 4.87 5.17
CA ALA A 233 4.37 3.92 5.82
C ALA A 233 5.22 3.16 4.81
N GLU A 234 6.38 2.70 5.25
CA GLU A 234 7.28 1.83 4.50
C GLU A 234 7.13 0.40 4.99
N MET A 235 7.30 -0.53 4.06
CA MET A 235 7.34 -1.94 4.40
C MET A 235 8.66 -2.27 5.09
N GLU A 236 8.59 -2.74 6.34
CA GLU A 236 9.75 -3.11 7.14
C GLU A 236 10.08 -4.60 7.02
N GLY A 237 9.04 -5.42 6.89
CA GLY A 237 9.22 -6.86 6.79
C GLY A 237 7.91 -7.64 6.92
N TRP A 238 8.06 -8.90 7.32
CA TRP A 238 6.93 -9.82 7.51
C TRP A 238 7.20 -10.80 8.64
N ILE A 239 6.14 -11.42 9.16
CA ILE A 239 6.18 -12.52 10.13
C ILE A 239 5.27 -13.63 9.60
N ALA A 240 5.84 -14.79 9.30
CA ALA A 240 5.06 -15.97 8.95
C ALA A 240 4.84 -16.82 10.21
N THR A 241 3.60 -17.27 10.42
CA THR A 241 3.28 -18.26 11.46
C THR A 241 2.48 -19.40 10.85
N GLY A 242 2.73 -20.61 11.29
CA GLY A 242 1.97 -21.78 10.90
C GLY A 242 1.31 -22.41 12.12
N SER A 243 0.11 -22.90 11.95
CA SER A 243 -0.60 -23.64 12.99
C SER A 243 -1.35 -24.83 12.43
N ILE A 244 -1.38 -25.93 13.21
CA ILE A 244 -2.14 -27.14 12.92
C ILE A 244 -3.05 -27.36 14.12
N ASN A 245 -4.35 -27.51 13.88
CA ASN A 245 -5.36 -27.65 14.93
C ASN A 245 -5.29 -26.55 16.01
N GLY A 246 -4.93 -25.33 15.62
CA GLY A 246 -4.79 -24.18 16.52
C GLY A 246 -3.49 -24.14 17.34
N GLN A 247 -2.62 -25.12 17.19
CA GLN A 247 -1.30 -25.11 17.83
C GLN A 247 -0.24 -24.59 16.87
N VAL A 248 0.54 -23.61 17.31
CA VAL A 248 1.60 -22.99 16.50
C VAL A 248 2.74 -23.99 16.32
N ILE A 249 3.09 -24.27 15.06
CA ILE A 249 4.21 -25.16 14.67
C ILE A 249 5.50 -24.36 14.44
N GLY A 250 5.41 -23.06 14.20
CA GLY A 250 6.58 -22.21 13.97
C GLY A 250 6.21 -20.75 13.78
N MET A 251 7.22 -19.90 13.97
CA MET A 251 7.18 -18.47 13.67
C MET A 251 8.49 -18.10 12.99
N HIS A 252 8.41 -17.42 11.86
CA HIS A 252 9.57 -17.01 11.07
C HIS A 252 9.45 -15.52 10.72
N PRO A 253 10.22 -14.64 11.37
CA PRO A 253 10.29 -13.21 11.03
C PRO A 253 11.29 -12.99 9.89
N SER A 254 11.05 -11.96 9.06
CA SER A 254 11.90 -11.61 7.93
C SER A 254 13.28 -11.09 8.32
N ASN A 255 13.39 -10.45 9.48
CA ASN A 255 14.62 -9.86 10.00
C ASN A 255 14.60 -9.72 11.52
N GLY A 256 15.74 -9.36 12.10
CA GLY A 256 15.89 -9.24 13.56
C GLY A 256 15.09 -8.10 14.18
N ALA A 257 14.88 -6.99 13.46
CA ALA A 257 14.12 -5.84 13.96
C ALA A 257 12.64 -6.19 14.11
N VAL A 258 12.08 -6.91 13.15
CA VAL A 258 10.71 -7.43 13.20
C VAL A 258 10.62 -8.59 14.20
N GLY A 259 11.63 -9.47 14.25
CA GLY A 259 11.65 -10.65 15.10
C GLY A 259 11.63 -10.34 16.59
N SER A 260 12.38 -9.33 17.02
CA SER A 260 12.45 -8.93 18.44
C SER A 260 11.08 -8.48 19.01
N ASN A 261 10.17 -8.01 18.13
CA ASN A 261 8.86 -7.51 18.50
C ASN A 261 7.69 -8.34 17.95
N ALA A 262 7.96 -9.47 17.30
CA ALA A 262 6.97 -10.22 16.55
C ALA A 262 5.72 -10.58 17.37
N SER A 263 5.91 -11.15 18.54
CA SER A 263 4.79 -11.54 19.42
C SER A 263 3.97 -10.34 19.89
N THR A 264 4.62 -9.22 20.20
CA THR A 264 3.96 -7.99 20.62
C THR A 264 3.13 -7.41 19.47
N LEU A 265 3.71 -7.32 18.28
CA LEU A 265 3.02 -6.82 17.09
C LEU A 265 1.77 -7.66 16.74
N ILE A 266 1.88 -8.99 16.78
CA ILE A 266 0.75 -9.89 16.53
C ILE A 266 -0.34 -9.72 17.59
N ASN A 267 0.02 -9.62 18.86
CA ASN A 267 -0.96 -9.44 19.93
C ASN A 267 -1.66 -8.07 19.84
N GLU A 268 -0.94 -7.01 19.57
CA GLU A 268 -1.54 -5.68 19.36
C GLU A 268 -2.46 -5.64 18.15
N PHE A 269 -2.08 -6.31 17.07
CA PHE A 269 -2.89 -6.42 15.88
C PHE A 269 -4.20 -7.16 16.17
N ARG A 270 -4.14 -8.32 16.82
CA ARG A 270 -5.31 -9.11 17.22
C ARG A 270 -6.22 -8.34 18.19
N ASN A 271 -5.66 -7.64 19.15
CA ASN A 271 -6.43 -6.81 20.10
C ASN A 271 -7.16 -5.66 19.39
N ARG A 272 -6.55 -5.02 18.40
CA ARG A 272 -7.21 -3.99 17.60
C ARG A 272 -8.40 -4.53 16.80
N GLN A 273 -8.29 -5.74 16.27
CA GLN A 273 -9.40 -6.40 15.56
C GLN A 273 -10.58 -6.72 16.49
N THR A 274 -10.31 -7.21 17.69
CA THR A 274 -11.35 -7.52 18.67
C THR A 274 -12.05 -6.27 19.21
N THR A 275 -11.34 -5.16 19.40
CA THR A 275 -11.93 -3.90 19.88
C THR A 275 -12.73 -3.17 18.82
N SER A 276 -12.38 -3.27 17.55
CA SER A 276 -13.14 -2.67 16.44
C SER A 276 -14.44 -3.45 16.13
N GLY A 277 -14.47 -4.76 16.35
CA GLY A 277 -15.66 -5.60 16.22
C GLY A 277 -16.71 -5.40 17.32
N GLY A 278 -16.34 -4.78 18.44
CA GLY A 278 -17.26 -4.54 19.58
C GLY A 278 -18.10 -3.26 19.49
N ARG A 279 -17.97 -2.45 18.46
CA ARG A 279 -18.69 -1.17 18.30
C ARG A 279 -19.91 -1.20 17.37
N GLN A 280 -20.33 -2.39 16.96
CA GLN A 280 -21.63 -2.56 16.28
C GLN A 280 -22.59 -3.33 17.20
N LYS A 281 -23.17 -2.63 18.15
CA LYS A 281 -24.44 -2.96 18.80
C LYS A 281 -25.24 -1.69 18.94
#